data_d604cd0daa23c653b825f293fcad5c60
#
_entry.id   d604cd0daa23c653b825f293fcad5c60
#
_cell.length_a   1.000
_cell.length_b   1.000
_cell.length_c   1.000
_cell.angle_alpha   90.00
_cell.angle_beta   90.00
_cell.angle_gamma   90.00
#
_symmetry.space_group_name_H-M   'P 1'
#
loop_
_entity.id
_entity.type
_entity.pdbx_description
1 polymer ?
#
loop_
_entity_poly.entity_id
_entity_poly.type
_entity_poly.pdbx_seq_one_letter_code
_entity_poly.pdbx_strand_id
1 'polypeptide(L)'
;FPGSGYRDTRMTKVTRKLENLSMAAVECTNRVGKGWKRSLESNLNGLQYVVGGLLDRSVIEVLKSWDNREASEYNVFSALRAIKEITRRAISKIGPDRTSFLVSFLAGAVFGKEGFASGLAGFGAKIDENGNGEMRGLRLWEWLEGPELRRNRVEVYAGIKWRTPGVGIVESVTADTDNEGNPLSTGTVHLKLEAGEMGAVAADDISMGIIHFEDETMNATEDSDDSKGNFRFAGFGTAYFRITGVSGEDNGTFRYSLRPGTTLHPQKYMHFSCYGNFTNPDRQTSVYETRTYSRMLRNQNTWEISAANIAMQSGDLSNLNVHGLDMTGYSMYLNSVYFTGTVRQLKPDGTPVYTANDRGEWASGENYAFYDRVSHDGGIWLCVSESGSASEPAEGNSDWLLQVKPGTDGTDGRS
;
A
#
# COMPACT_ATOMS: atom_id res chain seq x y z
N PHE A 1 56.09 -10.39 -24.56
CA PHE A 1 57.45 -11.04 -24.52
C PHE A 1 57.92 -10.90 -23.07
N PRO A 2 58.15 -11.98 -22.35
CA PRO A 2 58.58 -11.89 -20.96
C PRO A 2 60.05 -11.35 -20.89
N GLY A 3 60.21 -10.24 -20.17
CA GLY A 3 61.49 -9.78 -19.64
C GLY A 3 62.37 -8.93 -20.52
N SER A 4 61.93 -8.44 -21.65
CA SER A 4 62.72 -7.50 -22.47
C SER A 4 61.86 -6.25 -22.75
N GLY A 5 62.42 -5.08 -22.50
CA GLY A 5 61.81 -3.82 -22.86
C GLY A 5 61.47 -3.78 -24.34
N TYR A 6 60.44 -2.97 -24.66
CA TYR A 6 60.04 -2.72 -26.04
C TYR A 6 61.28 -2.30 -26.88
N ARG A 7 61.47 -2.99 -27.98
CA ARG A 7 62.45 -2.53 -28.96
C ARG A 7 61.79 -1.62 -29.96
N ASP A 8 62.32 -0.43 -30.13
CA ASP A 8 61.91 0.46 -31.19
C ASP A 8 62.25 -0.13 -32.53
N THR A 9 61.25 -0.57 -33.28
CA THR A 9 61.46 -1.10 -34.65
C THR A 9 60.82 -0.14 -35.64
N ARG A 10 61.51 0.07 -36.73
CA ARG A 10 61.05 0.90 -37.84
C ARG A 10 60.34 0.04 -38.87
N MET A 11 59.05 0.35 -39.11
CA MET A 11 58.33 -0.23 -40.24
C MET A 11 58.91 0.30 -41.55
N THR A 12 59.50 -0.59 -42.38
CA THR A 12 60.19 -0.21 -43.63
C THR A 12 59.33 -0.47 -44.85
N LYS A 13 58.37 -1.38 -44.76
CA LYS A 13 57.52 -1.72 -45.90
C LYS A 13 56.21 -2.31 -45.40
N VAL A 14 55.09 -1.89 -46.01
CA VAL A 14 53.76 -2.51 -45.84
C VAL A 14 53.28 -2.94 -47.22
N THR A 15 53.07 -4.24 -47.38
CA THR A 15 52.53 -4.78 -48.63
C THR A 15 51.12 -5.32 -48.36
N ARG A 16 50.13 -4.84 -49.11
CA ARG A 16 48.79 -5.36 -49.07
C ARG A 16 48.39 -5.99 -50.39
N LYS A 17 47.75 -7.15 -50.34
CA LYS A 17 47.14 -7.73 -51.54
C LYS A 17 45.85 -7.00 -51.84
N LEU A 18 45.61 -6.67 -53.08
CA LEU A 18 44.44 -5.94 -53.58
C LEU A 18 43.13 -6.72 -53.32
N GLU A 19 43.22 -8.05 -53.27
CA GLU A 19 42.10 -8.97 -53.09
C GLU A 19 41.65 -9.11 -51.62
N ASN A 20 42.52 -8.71 -50.66
CA ASN A 20 42.15 -8.74 -49.22
C ASN A 20 42.88 -7.62 -48.48
N LEU A 21 42.22 -6.51 -48.32
CA LEU A 21 42.72 -5.28 -47.69
C LEU A 21 42.97 -5.41 -46.18
N SER A 22 42.48 -6.46 -45.55
CA SER A 22 42.70 -6.75 -44.12
C SER A 22 44.02 -7.43 -43.82
N MET A 23 44.65 -8.02 -44.83
CA MET A 23 45.98 -8.66 -44.70
C MET A 23 47.10 -7.74 -45.19
N ALA A 24 47.98 -7.38 -44.30
CA ALA A 24 49.17 -6.61 -44.60
C ALA A 24 50.41 -7.34 -44.10
N ALA A 25 51.41 -7.51 -44.97
CA ALA A 25 52.74 -7.93 -44.55
C ALA A 25 53.54 -6.69 -44.12
N VAL A 26 54.11 -6.74 -42.95
CA VAL A 26 54.87 -5.63 -42.37
C VAL A 26 56.30 -6.08 -42.18
N GLU A 27 57.27 -5.43 -42.87
CA GLU A 27 58.66 -5.61 -42.65
C GLU A 27 59.21 -4.55 -41.68
N CYS A 28 59.81 -5.00 -40.58
CA CYS A 28 60.43 -4.16 -39.58
C CYS A 28 61.91 -4.32 -39.52
N THR A 29 62.67 -3.27 -39.38
CA THR A 29 64.12 -3.29 -39.20
C THR A 29 64.55 -2.81 -37.82
N ASN A 30 65.56 -3.44 -37.25
CA ASN A 30 66.18 -3.13 -35.95
C ASN A 30 67.00 -1.83 -35.91
N ARG A 31 66.94 -1.00 -36.94
CA ARG A 31 67.71 0.26 -36.94
C ARG A 31 67.05 1.31 -36.07
N VAL A 32 67.72 1.60 -34.97
CA VAL A 32 67.39 2.77 -34.11
C VAL A 32 67.80 4.00 -34.93
N GLY A 33 66.84 4.58 -35.63
CA GLY A 33 67.02 5.84 -36.34
C GLY A 33 66.18 6.94 -35.76
N LYS A 34 66.73 8.13 -35.57
CA LYS A 34 66.09 9.36 -35.13
C LYS A 34 64.94 9.85 -36.03
N GLY A 35 64.24 8.99 -36.72
CA GLY A 35 63.28 9.35 -37.74
C GLY A 35 62.02 8.54 -37.76
N TRP A 36 61.79 7.62 -36.80
CA TRP A 36 60.58 6.78 -36.85
C TRP A 36 59.28 7.62 -36.84
N LYS A 37 59.24 8.73 -36.08
CA LYS A 37 58.10 9.65 -36.03
C LYS A 37 57.87 10.33 -37.39
N ARG A 38 58.94 10.82 -38.04
CA ARG A 38 58.85 11.38 -39.40
C ARG A 38 58.48 10.32 -40.46
N SER A 39 58.94 9.08 -40.30
CA SER A 39 58.56 7.99 -41.20
C SER A 39 57.14 7.55 -41.01
N LEU A 40 56.63 7.54 -39.75
CA LEU A 40 55.24 7.26 -39.45
C LEU A 40 54.33 8.38 -39.96
N GLU A 41 54.71 9.62 -39.77
CA GLU A 41 54.00 10.80 -40.30
C GLU A 41 54.01 10.81 -41.84
N SER A 42 55.12 10.47 -42.47
CA SER A 42 55.23 10.34 -43.94
C SER A 42 54.36 9.20 -44.48
N ASN A 43 54.34 8.05 -43.79
CA ASN A 43 53.53 6.90 -44.18
C ASN A 43 52.02 7.16 -43.89
N LEU A 44 51.71 7.85 -42.80
CA LEU A 44 50.36 8.29 -42.50
C LEU A 44 49.85 9.30 -43.55
N ASN A 45 50.72 10.25 -43.92
CA ASN A 45 50.41 11.23 -44.99
C ASN A 45 50.37 10.52 -46.36
N GLY A 46 51.19 9.50 -46.61
CA GLY A 46 51.11 8.66 -47.80
C GLY A 46 49.85 7.82 -47.87
N LEU A 47 49.43 7.23 -46.73
CA LEU A 47 48.16 6.53 -46.62
C LEU A 47 46.99 7.48 -46.76
N GLN A 48 47.06 8.68 -46.22
CA GLN A 48 46.04 9.72 -46.43
C GLN A 48 46.00 10.18 -47.91
N TYR A 49 47.13 10.21 -48.58
CA TYR A 49 47.21 10.54 -50.01
C TYR A 49 46.68 9.40 -50.87
N VAL A 50 47.01 8.16 -50.54
CA VAL A 50 46.51 6.96 -51.25
C VAL A 50 45.04 6.73 -51.01
N VAL A 51 44.56 6.89 -49.78
CA VAL A 51 43.12 6.84 -49.46
C VAL A 51 42.37 8.05 -50.02
N GLY A 52 43.03 9.20 -50.04
CA GLY A 52 42.48 10.42 -50.70
C GLY A 52 42.51 10.36 -52.24
N GLY A 53 43.38 9.53 -52.84
CA GLY A 53 43.38 9.31 -54.28
C GLY A 53 42.57 8.11 -54.75
N LEU A 54 42.26 7.16 -53.87
CA LEU A 54 41.33 6.05 -54.10
C LEU A 54 39.86 6.48 -53.94
N LEU A 55 39.63 7.50 -53.16
CA LEU A 55 38.38 8.20 -53.08
C LEU A 55 38.49 9.38 -54.03
N ASP A 56 37.96 9.25 -55.20
CA ASP A 56 37.83 10.37 -56.15
C ASP A 56 37.19 11.55 -55.42
N ARG A 57 38.00 12.56 -55.06
CA ARG A 57 37.56 13.73 -54.28
C ARG A 57 36.46 14.53 -55.01
N SER A 58 36.27 14.26 -56.30
CA SER A 58 35.18 14.83 -57.06
C SER A 58 33.83 14.13 -56.80
N VAL A 59 33.85 12.90 -56.22
CA VAL A 59 32.67 12.06 -56.04
C VAL A 59 32.27 11.90 -54.58
N ILE A 60 33.22 11.95 -53.62
CA ILE A 60 32.90 11.77 -52.18
C ILE A 60 33.34 12.99 -51.37
N GLU A 61 32.36 13.69 -50.83
CA GLU A 61 32.57 14.89 -50.01
C GLU A 61 32.58 14.54 -48.52
N VAL A 62 33.54 15.13 -47.77
CA VAL A 62 33.61 14.94 -46.28
C VAL A 62 32.82 16.02 -45.56
N LEU A 63 31.70 15.67 -45.00
CA LEU A 63 30.88 16.57 -44.20
C LEU A 63 31.52 16.90 -42.86
N LYS A 64 31.76 18.16 -42.62
CA LYS A 64 32.38 18.66 -41.37
C LYS A 64 31.35 18.78 -40.23
N SER A 65 31.80 19.01 -38.99
CA SER A 65 30.93 19.12 -37.83
C SER A 65 29.92 20.27 -37.85
N TRP A 66 30.18 21.28 -38.64
CA TRP A 66 29.27 22.44 -38.87
C TRP A 66 28.31 22.28 -40.06
N ASP A 67 28.51 21.26 -40.88
CA ASP A 67 27.67 20.98 -42.03
C ASP A 67 26.37 20.28 -41.58
N ASN A 68 25.23 20.77 -41.97
CA ASN A 68 23.94 20.23 -41.58
C ASN A 68 23.30 19.32 -42.65
N ARG A 69 23.97 19.09 -43.78
CA ARG A 69 23.48 18.19 -44.82
C ARG A 69 23.41 16.76 -44.31
N GLU A 70 22.46 16.00 -44.82
CA GLU A 70 22.31 14.58 -44.48
C GLU A 70 23.37 13.70 -45.15
N ALA A 71 23.60 12.51 -44.58
CA ALA A 71 24.46 11.51 -45.21
C ALA A 71 23.84 11.02 -46.53
N SER A 72 24.66 10.83 -47.54
CA SER A 72 24.28 10.28 -48.84
C SER A 72 25.35 9.32 -49.33
N GLU A 73 25.10 8.66 -50.48
CA GLU A 73 26.11 7.77 -51.11
C GLU A 73 27.35 8.52 -51.59
N TYR A 74 27.26 9.85 -51.73
CA TYR A 74 28.33 10.71 -52.26
C TYR A 74 29.07 11.51 -51.20
N ASN A 75 28.79 11.26 -49.90
CA ASN A 75 29.46 11.96 -48.82
C ASN A 75 29.80 11.03 -47.63
N VAL A 76 30.80 11.41 -46.86
CA VAL A 76 31.16 10.74 -45.59
C VAL A 76 31.25 11.77 -44.49
N PHE A 77 30.96 11.34 -43.27
CA PHE A 77 31.11 12.21 -42.12
C PHE A 77 32.58 12.31 -41.69
N SER A 78 33.03 13.50 -41.36
CA SER A 78 34.29 13.63 -40.59
C SER A 78 34.08 12.99 -39.19
N ALA A 79 35.19 12.60 -38.54
CA ALA A 79 35.11 12.00 -37.19
C ALA A 79 34.29 12.85 -36.19
N LEU A 80 34.45 14.18 -36.24
CA LEU A 80 33.66 15.09 -35.38
C LEU A 80 32.21 15.13 -35.76
N ARG A 81 31.87 15.06 -37.06
CA ARG A 81 30.49 15.00 -37.51
C ARG A 81 29.86 13.66 -37.12
N ALA A 82 30.55 12.56 -37.28
CA ALA A 82 30.09 11.22 -36.88
C ALA A 82 29.80 11.17 -35.36
N ILE A 83 30.69 11.69 -34.53
CA ILE A 83 30.45 11.78 -33.09
C ILE A 83 29.21 12.63 -32.79
N LYS A 84 29.06 13.81 -33.43
CA LYS A 84 27.93 14.68 -33.25
C LYS A 84 26.59 13.99 -33.62
N GLU A 85 26.55 13.27 -34.73
CA GLU A 85 25.35 12.54 -35.18
C GLU A 85 25.07 11.32 -34.30
N ILE A 86 26.07 10.58 -33.86
CA ILE A 86 25.91 9.47 -32.90
C ILE A 86 25.36 10.01 -31.58
N THR A 87 25.96 11.08 -31.05
CA THR A 87 25.48 11.69 -29.78
C THR A 87 24.06 12.19 -29.90
N ARG A 88 23.67 12.73 -31.06
CA ARG A 88 22.31 13.24 -31.31
C ARG A 88 21.26 12.13 -31.48
N ARG A 89 21.65 10.96 -32.02
CA ARG A 89 20.73 9.88 -32.43
C ARG A 89 20.78 8.65 -31.52
N ALA A 90 21.84 8.43 -30.78
CA ALA A 90 22.00 7.28 -29.90
C ALA A 90 21.78 7.67 -28.44
N ILE A 91 21.23 6.75 -27.66
CA ILE A 91 21.16 6.92 -26.21
C ILE A 91 22.58 6.88 -25.63
N SER A 92 22.93 7.91 -24.86
CA SER A 92 24.25 8.04 -24.24
C SER A 92 24.50 6.93 -23.19
N LYS A 93 25.73 6.37 -23.20
CA LYS A 93 26.18 5.42 -22.18
C LYS A 93 27.04 6.08 -21.07
N ILE A 94 27.38 7.36 -21.22
CA ILE A 94 28.33 8.06 -20.33
C ILE A 94 27.75 9.29 -19.64
N GLY A 95 26.49 9.64 -19.92
CA GLY A 95 25.81 10.78 -19.30
C GLY A 95 24.31 10.71 -19.45
N PRO A 96 23.57 11.61 -18.75
CA PRO A 96 22.12 11.72 -18.88
C PRO A 96 21.72 12.01 -20.33
N ASP A 97 20.69 11.33 -20.82
CA ASP A 97 20.15 11.51 -22.16
C ASP A 97 18.63 11.49 -22.15
N ARG A 98 18.01 12.10 -23.13
CA ARG A 98 16.55 12.16 -23.30
C ARG A 98 16.18 11.85 -24.73
N THR A 99 15.12 11.06 -24.91
CA THR A 99 14.50 10.83 -26.20
C THR A 99 13.08 11.37 -26.20
N SER A 100 12.68 12.01 -27.30
CA SER A 100 11.31 12.48 -27.52
C SER A 100 10.44 11.41 -28.18
N PHE A 101 11.00 10.27 -28.53
CA PHE A 101 10.35 9.17 -29.22
C PHE A 101 10.35 7.90 -28.37
N LEU A 102 9.42 6.99 -28.66
CA LEU A 102 9.36 5.69 -28.02
C LEU A 102 10.64 4.88 -28.30
N VAL A 103 11.22 4.30 -27.26
CA VAL A 103 12.32 3.36 -27.35
C VAL A 103 11.83 1.95 -27.02
N SER A 104 11.97 1.02 -27.96
CA SER A 104 11.59 -0.38 -27.77
C SER A 104 12.79 -1.24 -27.39
N PHE A 105 12.70 -1.96 -26.26
CA PHE A 105 13.70 -2.91 -25.81
C PHE A 105 13.18 -4.34 -26.02
N LEU A 106 13.53 -4.96 -27.14
CA LEU A 106 12.97 -6.27 -27.53
C LEU A 106 13.48 -7.44 -26.66
N ALA A 107 14.66 -7.30 -26.05
CA ALA A 107 15.24 -8.30 -25.16
C ALA A 107 15.07 -7.95 -23.66
N GLY A 108 14.20 -6.99 -23.35
CA GLY A 108 14.04 -6.47 -22.00
C GLY A 108 15.03 -5.36 -21.63
N ALA A 109 14.92 -4.86 -20.41
CA ALA A 109 15.75 -3.78 -19.89
C ALA A 109 16.17 -4.03 -18.43
N VAL A 110 17.35 -3.58 -18.06
CA VAL A 110 17.90 -3.62 -16.69
C VAL A 110 18.17 -2.20 -16.23
N PHE A 111 17.74 -1.88 -15.00
CA PHE A 111 17.91 -0.58 -14.37
C PHE A 111 18.60 -0.74 -13.01
N GLY A 112 19.61 0.06 -12.75
CA GLY A 112 20.33 0.08 -11.48
C GLY A 112 21.81 0.40 -11.66
N LYS A 113 22.43 0.96 -10.62
CA LYS A 113 23.84 1.39 -10.63
C LYS A 113 24.81 0.20 -10.83
N GLU A 114 24.47 -0.94 -10.25
CA GLU A 114 25.31 -2.17 -10.26
C GLU A 114 24.65 -3.29 -11.07
N GLY A 115 23.66 -2.97 -11.91
CA GLY A 115 22.90 -3.95 -12.69
C GLY A 115 21.68 -4.46 -11.95
N PHE A 116 21.42 -5.77 -12.06
CA PHE A 116 20.25 -6.44 -11.49
C PHE A 116 20.66 -7.77 -10.84
N ALA A 117 20.13 -8.02 -9.66
CA ALA A 117 20.16 -9.33 -9.00
C ALA A 117 18.76 -9.68 -8.50
N SER A 118 18.31 -10.91 -8.82
CA SER A 118 16.99 -11.42 -8.44
C SER A 118 16.96 -11.87 -6.98
N GLY A 119 15.76 -11.91 -6.39
CA GLY A 119 15.46 -12.46 -5.08
C GLY A 119 15.37 -11.45 -3.96
N LEU A 120 15.10 -11.94 -2.73
CA LEU A 120 14.75 -11.12 -1.56
C LEU A 120 15.85 -10.12 -1.15
N ALA A 121 17.12 -10.47 -1.36
CA ALA A 121 18.28 -9.61 -1.16
C ALA A 121 18.75 -8.95 -2.46
N GLY A 122 17.95 -9.00 -3.52
CA GLY A 122 18.27 -8.48 -4.82
C GLY A 122 18.33 -6.96 -4.89
N PHE A 123 18.84 -6.45 -5.98
CA PHE A 123 18.97 -5.02 -6.26
C PHE A 123 18.65 -4.70 -7.73
N GLY A 124 18.35 -3.41 -7.98
CA GLY A 124 17.99 -2.93 -9.30
C GLY A 124 16.56 -3.26 -9.71
N ALA A 125 16.28 -3.15 -10.99
CA ALA A 125 15.04 -3.58 -11.61
C ALA A 125 15.31 -4.18 -12.98
N LYS A 126 14.49 -5.13 -13.40
CA LYS A 126 14.53 -5.77 -14.71
C LYS A 126 13.12 -5.89 -15.27
N ILE A 127 12.97 -5.63 -16.55
CA ILE A 127 11.81 -6.05 -17.33
C ILE A 127 12.33 -7.03 -18.37
N ASP A 128 11.83 -8.26 -18.40
CA ASP A 128 12.25 -9.28 -19.35
C ASP A 128 11.58 -9.12 -20.73
N GLU A 129 11.94 -9.98 -21.67
CA GLU A 129 11.38 -10.01 -23.04
C GLU A 129 9.88 -10.34 -23.10
N ASN A 130 9.34 -10.95 -22.04
CA ASN A 130 7.92 -11.29 -21.92
C ASN A 130 7.10 -10.21 -21.18
N GLY A 131 7.77 -9.11 -20.77
CA GLY A 131 7.13 -8.01 -20.04
C GLY A 131 7.00 -8.23 -18.53
N ASN A 132 7.61 -9.30 -17.96
CA ASN A 132 7.60 -9.48 -16.51
C ASN A 132 8.60 -8.53 -15.86
N GLY A 133 8.15 -7.77 -14.88
CA GLY A 133 8.96 -6.84 -14.10
C GLY A 133 9.37 -7.41 -12.75
N GLU A 134 10.66 -7.39 -12.42
CA GLU A 134 11.16 -7.62 -11.07
C GLU A 134 11.93 -6.38 -10.61
N MET A 135 11.57 -5.84 -9.44
CA MET A 135 12.18 -4.63 -8.90
C MET A 135 12.18 -4.64 -7.39
N ARG A 136 13.18 -4.00 -6.79
CA ARG A 136 13.30 -3.90 -5.34
C ARG A 136 12.17 -3.12 -4.68
N GLY A 137 11.64 -2.12 -5.34
CA GLY A 137 10.56 -1.29 -4.82
C GLY A 137 9.82 -0.59 -5.95
N LEU A 138 8.52 -0.40 -5.76
CA LEU A 138 7.64 0.35 -6.66
C LEU A 138 6.87 1.35 -5.82
N ARG A 139 6.98 2.64 -6.15
CA ARG A 139 6.18 3.70 -5.56
C ARG A 139 5.28 4.28 -6.64
N LEU A 140 3.98 4.13 -6.46
CA LEU A 140 2.95 4.68 -7.33
C LEU A 140 2.35 5.91 -6.67
N TRP A 141 2.11 6.95 -7.46
CA TRP A 141 1.50 8.19 -6.99
C TRP A 141 -0.03 8.17 -7.12
N GLU A 142 -0.55 7.35 -8.02
CA GLU A 142 -1.96 7.29 -8.31
C GLU A 142 -2.53 5.90 -8.01
N TRP A 143 -2.53 4.97 -8.94
CA TRP A 143 -3.18 3.68 -8.79
C TRP A 143 -2.45 2.55 -9.53
N LEU A 144 -2.77 1.34 -9.17
CA LEU A 144 -2.34 0.11 -9.82
C LEU A 144 -3.60 -0.66 -10.27
N GLU A 145 -3.80 -0.80 -11.57
CA GLU A 145 -4.85 -1.64 -12.13
C GLU A 145 -4.28 -2.99 -12.53
N GLY A 146 -4.97 -4.04 -12.19
CA GLY A 146 -4.62 -5.40 -12.57
C GLY A 146 -5.79 -6.36 -12.33
N PRO A 147 -6.03 -7.35 -13.20
CA PRO A 147 -7.10 -8.32 -13.01
C PRO A 147 -6.90 -9.19 -11.77
N GLU A 148 -5.66 -9.39 -11.33
CA GLU A 148 -5.31 -10.16 -10.15
C GLU A 148 -4.07 -9.58 -9.48
N LEU A 149 -4.13 -9.37 -8.16
CA LEU A 149 -2.96 -9.06 -7.34
C LEU A 149 -2.55 -10.30 -6.56
N ARG A 150 -1.47 -10.98 -6.99
CA ARG A 150 -0.88 -12.09 -6.26
C ARG A 150 0.03 -11.56 -5.15
N ARG A 151 -0.34 -11.85 -3.91
CA ARG A 151 0.47 -11.56 -2.72
C ARG A 151 1.09 -12.85 -2.19
N ASN A 152 2.12 -12.73 -1.39
CA ASN A 152 2.62 -13.84 -0.60
C ASN A 152 1.49 -14.44 0.25
N ARG A 153 1.66 -15.69 0.75
CA ARG A 153 0.63 -16.39 1.52
C ARG A 153 0.13 -15.65 2.77
N VAL A 154 0.85 -14.62 3.20
CA VAL A 154 0.52 -13.77 4.35
C VAL A 154 0.44 -12.32 3.89
N GLU A 155 -0.72 -11.70 4.12
CA GLU A 155 -0.87 -10.25 3.98
C GLU A 155 -0.44 -9.59 5.28
N VAL A 156 0.49 -8.63 5.19
CA VAL A 156 0.98 -7.87 6.33
C VAL A 156 0.50 -6.43 6.18
N TYR A 157 -0.33 -5.98 7.10
CA TYR A 157 -0.79 -4.60 7.19
C TYR A 157 -0.15 -3.92 8.40
N ALA A 158 0.36 -2.71 8.21
CA ALA A 158 0.68 -1.79 9.28
C ALA A 158 -0.38 -0.70 9.31
N GLY A 159 -0.89 -0.35 10.50
CA GLY A 159 -1.90 0.67 10.67
C GLY A 159 -3.31 0.13 10.87
N ILE A 160 -4.30 0.92 10.49
CA ILE A 160 -5.73 0.67 10.72
C ILE A 160 -6.44 0.49 9.38
N LYS A 161 -7.33 -0.49 9.33
CA LYS A 161 -8.22 -0.72 8.19
C LYS A 161 -9.62 -0.23 8.51
N TRP A 162 -10.15 0.68 7.69
CA TRP A 162 -11.49 1.26 7.86
C TRP A 162 -12.43 0.85 6.76
N ARG A 163 -13.71 0.64 7.14
CA ARG A 163 -14.87 0.53 6.25
C ARG A 163 -15.88 1.57 6.66
N THR A 164 -16.16 2.51 5.79
CA THR A 164 -16.97 3.70 6.08
C THR A 164 -17.99 3.98 4.98
N PRO A 165 -19.06 4.73 5.25
CA PRO A 165 -20.06 5.09 4.26
C PRO A 165 -19.56 5.96 3.11
N GLY A 166 -18.46 6.68 3.34
CA GLY A 166 -17.85 7.56 2.36
C GLY A 166 -16.33 7.47 2.40
N VAL A 167 -15.73 7.51 1.22
CA VAL A 167 -14.26 7.52 1.01
C VAL A 167 -13.96 8.41 -0.18
N GLY A 168 -12.71 8.85 -0.28
CA GLY A 168 -12.25 9.58 -1.46
C GLY A 168 -10.74 9.75 -1.51
N ILE A 169 -10.28 10.14 -2.68
CA ILE A 169 -8.91 10.57 -2.95
C ILE A 169 -8.96 12.04 -3.35
N VAL A 170 -8.11 12.86 -2.77
CA VAL A 170 -8.04 14.27 -3.07
C VAL A 170 -7.25 14.50 -4.35
N GLU A 171 -7.87 15.06 -5.39
CA GLU A 171 -7.18 15.49 -6.61
C GLU A 171 -6.53 16.85 -6.40
N SER A 172 -7.29 17.80 -5.84
CA SER A 172 -6.78 19.13 -5.51
C SER A 172 -7.49 19.72 -4.30
N VAL A 173 -6.82 20.62 -3.62
CA VAL A 173 -7.34 21.33 -2.46
C VAL A 173 -6.98 22.80 -2.56
N THR A 174 -7.91 23.66 -2.17
CA THR A 174 -7.70 25.10 -2.03
C THR A 174 -8.20 25.53 -0.66
N ALA A 175 -7.29 25.87 0.24
CA ALA A 175 -7.65 26.48 1.52
C ALA A 175 -8.15 27.92 1.28
N ASP A 176 -9.16 28.31 2.03
CA ASP A 176 -9.56 29.73 2.07
C ASP A 176 -8.47 30.53 2.80
N THR A 177 -8.32 31.79 2.45
CA THR A 177 -7.37 32.70 3.08
C THR A 177 -8.07 33.93 3.63
N ASP A 178 -7.51 34.51 4.68
CA ASP A 178 -7.90 35.83 5.16
C ASP A 178 -7.39 36.95 4.24
N ASN A 179 -7.67 38.19 4.61
CA ASN A 179 -7.24 39.36 3.84
C ASN A 179 -5.72 39.56 3.82
N GLU A 180 -4.99 38.88 4.71
CA GLU A 180 -3.53 38.92 4.82
C GLU A 180 -2.87 37.73 4.09
N GLY A 181 -3.68 36.80 3.55
CA GLY A 181 -3.22 35.61 2.83
C GLY A 181 -2.92 34.40 3.72
N ASN A 182 -3.25 34.44 5.01
CA ASN A 182 -3.07 33.30 5.90
C ASN A 182 -4.19 32.27 5.67
N PRO A 183 -3.92 30.95 5.69
CA PRO A 183 -4.94 29.93 5.51
C PRO A 183 -5.93 29.92 6.67
N LEU A 184 -7.21 29.91 6.32
CA LEU A 184 -8.33 29.71 7.25
C LEU A 184 -8.57 28.21 7.45
N SER A 185 -9.32 27.85 8.50
CA SER A 185 -9.69 26.44 8.76
C SER A 185 -10.71 25.85 7.77
N THR A 186 -11.00 26.53 6.68
CA THR A 186 -11.97 26.11 5.64
C THR A 186 -11.30 26.05 4.27
N GLY A 187 -11.97 25.41 3.32
CA GLY A 187 -11.50 25.33 1.95
C GLY A 187 -12.39 24.45 1.08
N THR A 188 -11.91 24.18 -0.12
CA THR A 188 -12.56 23.35 -1.14
C THR A 188 -11.65 22.21 -1.54
N VAL A 189 -12.22 21.03 -1.71
CA VAL A 189 -11.57 19.83 -2.23
C VAL A 189 -12.25 19.40 -3.50
N HIS A 190 -11.45 19.01 -4.49
CA HIS A 190 -11.90 18.25 -5.65
C HIS A 190 -11.43 16.79 -5.49
N LEU A 191 -12.34 15.85 -5.71
CA LEU A 191 -12.06 14.42 -5.67
C LEU A 191 -11.46 13.95 -6.99
N LYS A 192 -10.56 12.99 -6.93
CA LYS A 192 -10.12 12.23 -8.07
C LYS A 192 -11.18 11.17 -8.38
N LEU A 193 -11.94 11.37 -9.43
CA LEU A 193 -12.99 10.47 -9.91
C LEU A 193 -12.63 9.96 -11.31
N GLU A 194 -12.95 8.70 -11.56
CA GLU A 194 -12.89 8.12 -12.90
C GLU A 194 -14.13 8.52 -13.73
N ALA A 195 -14.06 8.37 -15.04
CA ALA A 195 -15.16 8.71 -15.91
C ALA A 195 -16.43 7.91 -15.58
N GLY A 196 -17.50 8.61 -15.14
CA GLY A 196 -18.77 8.01 -14.72
C GLY A 196 -18.84 7.62 -13.25
N GLU A 197 -17.78 7.84 -12.49
CA GLU A 197 -17.78 7.67 -11.04
C GLU A 197 -18.44 8.87 -10.34
N MET A 198 -19.07 8.61 -9.19
CA MET A 198 -19.65 9.65 -8.34
C MET A 198 -18.95 9.66 -6.99
N GLY A 199 -18.72 10.83 -6.45
CA GLY A 199 -18.17 11.00 -5.10
C GLY A 199 -19.07 10.38 -4.03
N ALA A 200 -18.51 9.54 -3.18
CA ALA A 200 -19.21 8.85 -2.09
C ALA A 200 -19.28 9.69 -0.80
N VAL A 201 -19.23 11.00 -0.91
CA VAL A 201 -19.24 11.96 0.20
C VAL A 201 -20.59 12.64 0.35
N ALA A 202 -20.89 13.11 1.55
CA ALA A 202 -22.12 13.84 1.83
C ALA A 202 -21.86 15.02 2.77
N ALA A 203 -22.79 16.00 2.78
CA ALA A 203 -22.74 17.07 3.74
C ALA A 203 -22.77 16.51 5.17
N ASP A 204 -22.06 17.18 6.06
CA ASP A 204 -21.91 16.84 7.46
C ASP A 204 -21.10 15.57 7.76
N ASP A 205 -20.49 14.94 6.77
CA ASP A 205 -19.57 13.83 7.00
C ASP A 205 -18.39 14.27 7.89
N ILE A 206 -18.07 13.41 8.86
CA ILE A 206 -16.92 13.54 9.74
C ILE A 206 -15.79 12.70 9.13
N SER A 207 -14.77 13.38 8.65
CA SER A 207 -13.75 12.78 7.82
C SER A 207 -12.36 12.78 8.46
N MET A 208 -11.61 11.74 8.21
CA MET A 208 -10.20 11.62 8.56
C MET A 208 -9.43 11.17 7.32
N GLY A 209 -8.40 11.93 6.97
CA GLY A 209 -7.47 11.57 5.90
C GLY A 209 -6.05 11.49 6.40
N ILE A 210 -5.26 10.60 5.80
CA ILE A 210 -3.83 10.45 6.10
C ILE A 210 -3.00 10.61 4.85
N ILE A 211 -1.84 11.23 5.00
CA ILE A 211 -0.86 11.37 3.94
C ILE A 211 0.55 11.15 4.49
N HIS A 212 1.38 10.48 3.71
CA HIS A 212 2.78 10.31 4.04
C HIS A 212 3.55 11.57 3.69
N PHE A 213 4.30 12.11 4.66
CA PHE A 213 5.25 13.19 4.45
C PHE A 213 6.66 12.63 4.35
N GLU A 214 7.45 13.18 3.42
CA GLU A 214 8.89 12.87 3.33
C GLU A 214 9.72 13.60 4.40
N ASP A 215 9.13 14.59 5.05
CA ASP A 215 9.78 15.36 6.08
C ASP A 215 9.77 14.60 7.41
N GLU A 216 10.96 14.21 7.88
CA GLU A 216 11.18 13.50 9.14
C GLU A 216 10.72 14.29 10.38
N THR A 217 10.46 15.59 10.24
CA THR A 217 9.99 16.44 11.35
C THR A 217 8.53 16.19 11.73
N MET A 218 7.75 15.51 10.89
CA MET A 218 6.39 15.06 11.18
C MET A 218 6.37 13.74 11.95
N ASN A 219 7.16 13.64 12.98
CA ASN A 219 7.13 12.50 13.89
C ASN A 219 5.81 12.50 14.66
N ALA A 220 4.99 11.48 14.48
CA ALA A 220 3.91 11.18 15.40
C ALA A 220 4.49 10.65 16.70
N THR A 221 5.11 11.52 17.48
CA THR A 221 5.65 11.20 18.82
C THR A 221 4.57 11.27 19.89
N GLU A 222 3.39 11.78 19.56
CA GLU A 222 2.24 11.79 20.45
C GLU A 222 1.43 10.53 20.24
N ASP A 223 1.07 9.87 21.33
CA ASP A 223 0.22 8.70 21.35
C ASP A 223 -1.08 8.96 20.60
N SER A 224 -1.42 8.05 19.67
CA SER A 224 -2.74 8.04 19.07
C SER A 224 -3.74 7.56 20.11
N ASP A 225 -4.63 8.43 20.56
CA ASP A 225 -5.78 8.03 21.36
C ASP A 225 -6.95 7.69 20.42
N ASP A 226 -6.92 6.48 19.89
CA ASP A 226 -7.94 5.97 18.98
C ASP A 226 -9.30 5.75 19.68
N SER A 227 -9.29 5.62 21.01
CA SER A 227 -10.53 5.54 21.80
C SER A 227 -11.35 6.83 21.72
N LYS A 228 -10.68 7.96 21.46
CA LYS A 228 -11.31 9.29 21.30
C LYS A 228 -11.39 9.77 19.85
N GLY A 229 -11.00 8.94 18.88
CA GLY A 229 -10.98 9.33 17.47
C GLY A 229 -9.77 10.18 17.08
N ASN A 230 -8.67 10.09 17.83
CA ASN A 230 -7.42 10.76 17.53
C ASN A 230 -6.42 9.77 16.94
N PHE A 231 -6.58 9.48 15.66
CA PHE A 231 -5.68 8.55 14.97
C PHE A 231 -4.44 9.30 14.47
N ARG A 232 -3.27 8.80 14.80
CA ARG A 232 -1.97 9.29 14.32
C ARG A 232 -1.06 8.11 13.99
N PHE A 233 -0.27 8.26 12.96
CA PHE A 233 0.63 7.22 12.49
C PHE A 233 2.01 7.82 12.26
N ALA A 234 3.06 7.12 12.69
CA ALA A 234 4.44 7.55 12.49
C ALA A 234 4.75 7.74 11.00
N GLY A 235 5.30 8.89 10.65
CA GLY A 235 5.62 9.26 9.26
C GLY A 235 4.41 9.70 8.42
N PHE A 236 3.24 9.92 9.05
CA PHE A 236 2.03 10.36 8.37
C PHE A 236 1.42 11.58 9.06
N GLY A 237 0.95 12.53 8.25
CA GLY A 237 0.05 13.58 8.71
C GLY A 237 -1.39 13.11 8.66
N THR A 238 -2.19 13.49 9.66
CA THR A 238 -3.61 13.18 9.75
C THR A 238 -4.43 14.47 9.73
N ALA A 239 -5.28 14.63 8.72
CA ALA A 239 -6.22 15.74 8.61
C ALA A 239 -7.61 15.29 9.07
N TYR A 240 -8.24 16.10 9.92
CA TYR A 240 -9.62 15.91 10.38
C TYR A 240 -10.46 17.06 9.87
N PHE A 241 -11.53 16.75 9.17
CA PHE A 241 -12.40 17.76 8.60
C PHE A 241 -13.85 17.31 8.50
N ARG A 242 -14.77 18.27 8.60
CA ARG A 242 -16.19 18.12 8.32
C ARG A 242 -16.45 18.55 6.88
N ILE A 243 -17.20 17.80 6.12
CA ILE A 243 -17.72 18.20 4.83
C ILE A 243 -18.92 19.10 5.06
N THR A 244 -18.83 20.39 4.70
CA THR A 244 -19.89 21.37 4.96
C THR A 244 -20.86 21.51 3.81
N GLY A 245 -20.53 21.02 2.63
CA GLY A 245 -21.40 21.00 1.47
C GLY A 245 -20.74 20.29 0.31
N VAL A 246 -21.54 19.62 -0.51
CA VAL A 246 -21.11 18.88 -1.70
C VAL A 246 -21.71 19.55 -2.93
N SER A 247 -20.97 19.60 -4.02
CA SER A 247 -21.34 20.22 -5.28
C SER A 247 -20.75 19.46 -6.48
N GLY A 248 -21.24 19.77 -7.69
CA GLY A 248 -20.94 19.04 -8.90
C GLY A 248 -22.00 17.97 -9.19
N GLU A 249 -22.24 17.68 -10.47
CA GLU A 249 -23.20 16.64 -10.88
C GLU A 249 -22.74 15.24 -10.46
N ASP A 250 -21.42 15.08 -10.30
CA ASP A 250 -20.74 13.85 -9.87
C ASP A 250 -20.45 13.80 -8.37
N ASN A 251 -20.88 14.79 -7.57
CA ASN A 251 -20.48 14.97 -6.17
C ASN A 251 -18.94 15.04 -5.98
N GLY A 252 -18.22 15.41 -7.01
CA GLY A 252 -16.74 15.41 -7.04
C GLY A 252 -16.11 16.61 -6.35
N THR A 253 -16.90 17.57 -5.87
CA THR A 253 -16.39 18.78 -5.19
C THR A 253 -17.09 18.98 -3.87
N PHE A 254 -16.33 19.29 -2.83
CA PHE A 254 -16.92 19.62 -1.54
C PHE A 254 -16.20 20.76 -0.81
N ARG A 255 -16.96 21.47 0.02
CA ARG A 255 -16.44 22.44 1.00
C ARG A 255 -16.16 21.70 2.30
N TYR A 256 -15.09 22.08 2.98
CA TYR A 256 -14.74 21.51 4.28
C TYR A 256 -14.45 22.57 5.33
N SER A 257 -14.53 22.15 6.60
CA SER A 257 -14.02 22.87 7.76
C SER A 257 -13.20 21.91 8.61
N LEU A 258 -12.00 22.33 9.03
CA LEU A 258 -11.14 21.53 9.88
C LEU A 258 -11.79 21.29 11.26
N ARG A 259 -11.44 20.17 11.89
CA ARG A 259 -11.77 19.92 13.29
C ARG A 259 -11.14 21.01 14.16
N PRO A 260 -11.86 21.60 15.13
CA PRO A 260 -11.29 22.58 16.05
C PRO A 260 -10.00 22.04 16.73
N GLY A 261 -8.97 22.86 16.71
CA GLY A 261 -7.65 22.50 17.28
C GLY A 261 -6.73 21.72 16.35
N THR A 262 -7.12 21.46 15.10
CA THR A 262 -6.24 20.88 14.07
C THR A 262 -5.91 21.93 13.00
N THR A 263 -4.72 21.79 12.41
CA THR A 263 -4.18 22.75 11.43
C THR A 263 -3.85 22.11 10.08
N LEU A 264 -3.78 20.79 10.02
CA LEU A 264 -3.46 20.10 8.77
C LEU A 264 -4.67 20.09 7.86
N HIS A 265 -4.58 20.75 6.73
CA HIS A 265 -5.55 20.69 5.65
C HIS A 265 -5.44 19.38 4.87
N PRO A 266 -6.54 18.92 4.22
CA PRO A 266 -6.44 17.89 3.21
C PRO A 266 -5.34 18.23 2.19
N GLN A 267 -4.64 17.22 1.68
CA GLN A 267 -3.55 17.38 0.75
C GLN A 267 -3.85 16.62 -0.54
N LYS A 268 -3.26 17.06 -1.65
CA LYS A 268 -3.35 16.33 -2.92
C LYS A 268 -2.88 14.89 -2.73
N TYR A 269 -3.63 13.94 -3.30
CA TYR A 269 -3.44 12.48 -3.18
C TYR A 269 -3.69 11.89 -1.77
N MET A 270 -4.19 12.70 -0.84
CA MET A 270 -4.64 12.18 0.44
C MET A 270 -5.84 11.25 0.26
N HIS A 271 -5.76 10.05 0.82
CA HIS A 271 -6.89 9.16 0.99
C HIS A 271 -7.60 9.50 2.29
N PHE A 272 -8.92 9.56 2.27
CA PHE A 272 -9.69 9.83 3.46
C PHE A 272 -10.93 8.93 3.55
N SER A 273 -11.44 8.80 4.77
CA SER A 273 -12.66 8.07 5.10
C SER A 273 -13.59 8.92 5.93
N CYS A 274 -14.91 8.80 5.67
CA CYS A 274 -15.97 9.47 6.42
C CYS A 274 -16.47 8.50 7.48
N TYR A 275 -15.95 8.59 8.71
CA TYR A 275 -16.23 7.63 9.76
C TYR A 275 -17.50 7.91 10.58
N GLY A 276 -18.15 9.01 10.30
CA GLY A 276 -19.39 9.43 10.93
C GLY A 276 -20.06 10.58 10.15
N ASN A 277 -21.19 11.06 10.66
CA ASN A 277 -21.89 12.21 10.09
C ASN A 277 -22.65 12.95 11.19
N PHE A 278 -22.57 14.27 11.23
CA PHE A 278 -23.20 15.07 12.29
C PHE A 278 -24.71 15.01 12.29
N THR A 279 -25.35 14.81 11.15
CA THR A 279 -26.81 14.96 11.00
C THR A 279 -27.50 13.74 10.41
N ASN A 280 -26.87 12.99 9.51
CA ASN A 280 -27.49 11.85 8.81
C ASN A 280 -27.19 10.52 9.51
N PRO A 281 -28.17 9.86 10.16
CA PRO A 281 -27.99 8.59 10.87
C PRO A 281 -27.50 7.45 9.98
N ASP A 282 -27.87 7.42 8.69
CA ASP A 282 -27.47 6.37 7.75
C ASP A 282 -25.96 6.37 7.45
N ARG A 283 -25.28 7.46 7.80
CA ARG A 283 -23.84 7.65 7.62
C ARG A 283 -23.05 7.65 8.93
N GLN A 284 -23.66 7.24 10.04
CA GLN A 284 -23.06 7.25 11.38
C GLN A 284 -22.53 5.89 11.81
N THR A 285 -22.32 4.97 10.85
CA THR A 285 -21.79 3.62 11.12
C THR A 285 -20.47 3.43 10.40
N SER A 286 -19.51 2.80 11.08
CA SER A 286 -18.25 2.41 10.48
C SER A 286 -17.64 1.24 11.23
N VAL A 287 -16.70 0.53 10.59
CA VAL A 287 -15.94 -0.58 11.19
C VAL A 287 -14.47 -0.33 10.96
N TYR A 288 -13.67 -0.49 11.99
CA TYR A 288 -12.23 -0.46 11.84
C TYR A 288 -11.51 -1.56 12.63
N GLU A 289 -10.38 -1.96 12.10
CA GLU A 289 -9.53 -3.02 12.63
C GLU A 289 -8.15 -2.43 12.92
N THR A 290 -7.70 -2.61 14.15
CA THR A 290 -6.35 -2.25 14.60
C THR A 290 -5.51 -3.51 14.74
N ARG A 291 -4.28 -3.38 15.22
CA ARG A 291 -3.43 -4.53 15.55
C ARG A 291 -4.00 -5.40 16.67
N THR A 292 -4.74 -4.83 17.61
CA THR A 292 -5.17 -5.49 18.84
C THR A 292 -6.66 -5.71 18.95
N TYR A 293 -7.47 -4.95 18.20
CA TYR A 293 -8.93 -5.11 18.24
C TYR A 293 -9.62 -4.71 16.92
N SER A 294 -10.83 -5.21 16.75
CA SER A 294 -11.80 -4.76 15.75
C SER A 294 -12.97 -4.10 16.45
N ARG A 295 -13.41 -2.92 15.95
CA ARG A 295 -14.48 -2.12 16.54
C ARG A 295 -15.51 -1.72 15.50
N MET A 296 -16.79 -1.83 15.87
CA MET A 296 -17.92 -1.35 15.09
C MET A 296 -18.51 -0.12 15.78
N LEU A 297 -18.60 0.98 15.06
CA LEU A 297 -19.22 2.24 15.53
C LEU A 297 -20.65 2.35 15.03
N ARG A 298 -21.47 3.01 15.84
CA ARG A 298 -22.84 3.44 15.52
C ARG A 298 -23.10 4.82 16.08
N ASN A 299 -24.08 5.53 15.51
CA ASN A 299 -24.48 6.87 15.95
C ASN A 299 -23.30 7.82 16.11
N GLN A 300 -22.30 7.69 15.22
CA GLN A 300 -21.11 8.53 15.26
C GLN A 300 -21.43 9.90 14.67
N ASN A 301 -21.88 10.82 15.52
CA ASN A 301 -22.33 12.16 15.17
C ASN A 301 -21.51 13.28 15.83
N THR A 302 -20.35 12.94 16.35
CA THR A 302 -19.39 13.85 16.97
C THR A 302 -17.99 13.54 16.48
N TRP A 303 -17.04 14.45 16.71
CA TRP A 303 -15.63 14.19 16.40
C TRP A 303 -15.03 13.05 17.21
N GLU A 304 -15.43 12.94 18.46
CA GLU A 304 -14.91 11.97 19.40
C GLU A 304 -15.73 10.69 19.41
N ILE A 305 -15.04 9.57 19.53
CA ILE A 305 -15.66 8.27 19.73
C ILE A 305 -15.85 8.07 21.22
N SER A 306 -17.10 7.92 21.65
CA SER A 306 -17.48 7.62 23.03
C SER A 306 -17.89 6.16 23.19
N ALA A 307 -17.96 5.68 24.42
CA ALA A 307 -18.46 4.33 24.73
C ALA A 307 -19.86 4.08 24.15
N ALA A 308 -20.72 5.12 24.08
CA ALA A 308 -22.08 5.03 23.50
C ALA A 308 -22.07 4.78 21.99
N ASN A 309 -21.00 5.16 21.29
CA ASN A 309 -20.84 4.95 19.86
C ASN A 309 -20.36 3.53 19.52
N ILE A 310 -19.91 2.74 20.51
CA ILE A 310 -19.36 1.41 20.27
C ILE A 310 -20.47 0.37 20.35
N ALA A 311 -20.81 -0.21 19.21
CA ALA A 311 -21.78 -1.30 19.11
C ALA A 311 -21.15 -2.66 19.42
N MET A 312 -19.90 -2.84 18.99
CA MET A 312 -19.11 -4.07 19.18
C MET A 312 -17.64 -3.72 19.27
N GLN A 313 -16.92 -4.42 20.12
CA GLN A 313 -15.46 -4.51 20.07
C GLN A 313 -15.04 -5.94 20.39
N SER A 314 -14.13 -6.49 19.60
CA SER A 314 -13.50 -7.80 19.84
C SER A 314 -11.99 -7.67 19.79
N GLY A 315 -11.29 -8.36 20.71
CA GLY A 315 -9.86 -8.25 20.92
C GLY A 315 -9.55 -7.63 22.26
N ASP A 316 -8.53 -6.78 22.31
CA ASP A 316 -8.19 -6.04 23.54
C ASP A 316 -9.27 -5.01 23.88
N LEU A 317 -9.83 -5.11 25.05
CA LEU A 317 -10.85 -4.20 25.57
C LEU A 317 -10.31 -3.16 26.56
N SER A 318 -9.01 -3.07 26.77
CA SER A 318 -8.40 -2.17 27.77
C SER A 318 -8.71 -0.67 27.52
N ASN A 319 -9.04 -0.30 26.27
CA ASN A 319 -9.45 1.05 25.89
C ASN A 319 -10.97 1.27 25.94
N LEU A 320 -11.74 0.31 26.46
CA LEU A 320 -13.21 0.37 26.56
C LEU A 320 -13.61 0.44 28.03
N ASN A 321 -14.28 1.54 28.40
CA ASN A 321 -14.89 1.70 29.72
C ASN A 321 -16.40 1.85 29.56
N VAL A 322 -17.14 0.79 29.84
CA VAL A 322 -18.58 0.74 29.73
C VAL A 322 -19.15 0.23 31.06
N HIS A 323 -20.14 0.92 31.58
CA HIS A 323 -20.83 0.58 32.83
C HIS A 323 -19.93 0.48 34.06
N GLY A 324 -18.71 1.06 34.05
CA GLY A 324 -17.79 0.99 35.18
C GLY A 324 -17.19 -0.40 35.43
N LEU A 325 -17.29 -1.30 34.47
CA LEU A 325 -16.71 -2.65 34.54
C LEU A 325 -15.27 -2.63 34.07
N ASP A 326 -14.43 -3.40 34.76
CA ASP A 326 -13.09 -3.71 34.29
C ASP A 326 -13.17 -4.72 33.14
N MET A 327 -12.92 -4.22 31.93
CA MET A 327 -12.95 -5.00 30.68
C MET A 327 -11.55 -5.29 30.17
N THR A 328 -10.51 -5.17 30.98
CA THR A 328 -9.14 -5.42 30.54
C THR A 328 -8.96 -6.84 30.02
N GLY A 329 -8.11 -6.97 28.98
CA GLY A 329 -7.79 -8.23 28.34
C GLY A 329 -8.53 -8.50 27.04
N TYR A 330 -8.21 -9.63 26.42
CA TYR A 330 -8.78 -10.05 25.15
C TYR A 330 -10.15 -10.69 25.33
N SER A 331 -11.18 -10.02 24.85
CA SER A 331 -12.57 -10.41 25.03
C SER A 331 -13.45 -9.86 23.91
N MET A 332 -14.77 -9.97 24.07
CA MET A 332 -15.75 -9.41 23.16
C MET A 332 -16.80 -8.60 23.93
N TYR A 333 -16.99 -7.37 23.55
CA TYR A 333 -18.11 -6.52 23.98
C TYR A 333 -19.12 -6.43 22.85
N LEU A 334 -20.40 -6.67 23.16
CA LEU A 334 -21.53 -6.58 22.24
C LEU A 334 -22.68 -5.85 22.94
N ASN A 335 -23.35 -4.95 22.24
CA ASN A 335 -24.52 -4.26 22.79
C ASN A 335 -25.73 -5.19 22.96
N SER A 336 -25.91 -6.14 22.02
CA SER A 336 -26.98 -7.16 22.06
C SER A 336 -26.50 -8.43 21.37
N VAL A 337 -26.91 -9.58 21.89
CA VAL A 337 -26.55 -10.89 21.34
C VAL A 337 -27.78 -11.76 21.23
N TYR A 338 -28.01 -12.40 20.09
CA TYR A 338 -28.99 -13.42 19.87
C TYR A 338 -28.27 -14.75 19.60
N PHE A 339 -28.50 -15.72 20.45
CA PHE A 339 -27.97 -17.07 20.29
C PHE A 339 -29.08 -18.04 19.90
N THR A 340 -28.77 -18.93 18.96
CA THR A 340 -29.56 -20.14 18.72
C THR A 340 -28.68 -21.33 19.04
N GLY A 341 -29.21 -22.29 19.80
CA GLY A 341 -28.46 -23.46 20.26
C GLY A 341 -27.92 -23.28 21.69
N THR A 342 -26.84 -23.98 21.99
CA THR A 342 -26.32 -24.08 23.35
C THR A 342 -25.16 -23.11 23.58
N VAL A 343 -25.20 -22.34 24.65
CA VAL A 343 -24.07 -21.55 25.13
C VAL A 343 -23.27 -22.37 26.13
N ARG A 344 -21.97 -22.59 25.84
CA ARG A 344 -21.05 -23.25 26.76
C ARG A 344 -20.07 -22.22 27.33
N GLN A 345 -20.08 -22.06 28.62
CA GLN A 345 -19.10 -21.25 29.35
C GLN A 345 -18.04 -22.17 29.94
N LEU A 346 -16.79 -21.78 29.81
CA LEU A 346 -15.67 -22.50 30.44
C LEU A 346 -15.03 -21.62 31.50
N LYS A 347 -14.56 -22.23 32.59
CA LYS A 347 -13.62 -21.61 33.53
C LYS A 347 -12.22 -21.55 32.90
N PRO A 348 -11.29 -20.76 33.45
CA PRO A 348 -9.92 -20.69 32.95
C PRO A 348 -9.19 -22.05 32.91
N ASP A 349 -9.60 -22.99 33.73
CA ASP A 349 -9.08 -24.37 33.80
C ASP A 349 -9.70 -25.33 32.81
N GLY A 350 -10.62 -24.82 31.94
CA GLY A 350 -11.33 -25.59 30.95
C GLY A 350 -12.57 -26.32 31.48
N THR A 351 -12.91 -26.21 32.75
CA THR A 351 -14.10 -26.81 33.33
C THR A 351 -15.37 -26.11 32.78
N PRO A 352 -16.35 -26.85 32.27
CA PRO A 352 -17.60 -26.24 31.78
C PRO A 352 -18.42 -25.59 32.91
N VAL A 353 -18.94 -24.41 32.63
CA VAL A 353 -19.99 -23.77 33.44
C VAL A 353 -21.25 -23.73 32.59
N TYR A 354 -22.29 -24.34 33.06
CA TYR A 354 -23.54 -24.39 32.31
C TYR A 354 -24.52 -23.33 32.84
N THR A 355 -25.14 -22.59 31.96
CA THR A 355 -26.22 -21.65 32.26
C THR A 355 -27.55 -22.35 32.05
N ALA A 356 -28.35 -22.41 33.10
CA ALA A 356 -29.65 -23.05 33.03
C ALA A 356 -30.60 -22.26 32.08
N ASN A 357 -31.30 -23.00 31.21
CA ASN A 357 -32.36 -22.46 30.36
C ASN A 357 -33.72 -22.65 31.08
N ASP A 358 -34.37 -21.56 31.43
CA ASP A 358 -35.63 -21.61 32.15
C ASP A 358 -36.79 -21.96 31.20
N ARG A 359 -37.45 -23.09 31.45
CA ARG A 359 -38.55 -23.63 30.65
C ARG A 359 -39.89 -23.46 31.31
N GLY A 360 -39.93 -22.82 32.49
CA GLY A 360 -41.14 -22.66 33.27
C GLY A 360 -41.55 -23.91 34.03
N GLU A 361 -42.86 -24.22 34.14
CA GLU A 361 -43.37 -25.37 34.83
C GLU A 361 -43.18 -26.67 34.00
N TRP A 362 -42.78 -27.76 34.64
CA TRP A 362 -42.62 -29.04 33.99
C TRP A 362 -43.95 -29.53 33.45
N ALA A 363 -43.95 -30.12 32.24
CA ALA A 363 -45.10 -30.66 31.57
C ALA A 363 -44.88 -32.10 31.14
N SER A 364 -45.82 -32.98 31.42
CA SER A 364 -45.75 -34.38 31.00
C SER A 364 -45.77 -34.50 29.48
N GLY A 365 -44.85 -35.31 28.91
CA GLY A 365 -44.73 -35.53 27.48
C GLY A 365 -43.80 -34.54 26.75
N GLU A 366 -43.32 -33.50 27.42
CA GLU A 366 -42.26 -32.62 26.89
C GLU A 366 -40.87 -33.26 27.10
N ASN A 367 -39.97 -32.97 26.16
CA ASN A 367 -38.56 -33.37 26.29
C ASN A 367 -37.70 -32.15 26.67
N TYR A 368 -36.96 -32.28 27.75
CA TYR A 368 -36.11 -31.25 28.30
C TYR A 368 -34.66 -31.57 27.96
N ALA A 369 -33.98 -30.59 27.40
CA ALA A 369 -32.57 -30.71 27.06
C ALA A 369 -31.67 -30.60 28.27
N PHE A 370 -30.41 -30.99 28.13
CA PHE A 370 -29.39 -30.79 29.14
C PHE A 370 -29.31 -29.31 29.58
N TYR A 371 -29.38 -29.08 30.90
CA TYR A 371 -29.44 -27.77 31.56
C TYR A 371 -30.74 -26.95 31.33
N ASP A 372 -31.81 -27.58 30.86
CA ASP A 372 -33.15 -27.01 31.03
C ASP A 372 -33.53 -27.00 32.50
N ARG A 373 -34.05 -25.89 32.99
CA ARG A 373 -34.54 -25.70 34.36
C ARG A 373 -36.06 -25.59 34.36
N VAL A 374 -36.68 -26.31 35.23
CA VAL A 374 -38.16 -26.30 35.38
C VAL A 374 -38.54 -26.12 36.83
N SER A 375 -39.71 -25.58 37.07
CA SER A 375 -40.43 -25.69 38.34
C SER A 375 -41.31 -26.96 38.36
N HIS A 376 -41.27 -27.69 39.44
CA HIS A 376 -42.14 -28.88 39.64
C HIS A 376 -42.32 -29.12 41.12
N ASP A 377 -43.52 -29.40 41.57
CA ASP A 377 -43.91 -29.65 42.97
C ASP A 377 -43.33 -28.62 43.98
N GLY A 378 -43.35 -27.33 43.63
CA GLY A 378 -42.82 -26.23 44.43
C GLY A 378 -41.31 -26.17 44.52
N GLY A 379 -40.58 -27.07 43.85
CA GLY A 379 -39.13 -27.12 43.72
C GLY A 379 -38.68 -26.58 42.36
N ILE A 380 -37.37 -26.29 42.29
CA ILE A 380 -36.71 -25.95 41.02
C ILE A 380 -35.73 -27.07 40.69
N TRP A 381 -35.89 -27.63 39.50
CA TRP A 381 -35.13 -28.78 39.03
C TRP A 381 -34.35 -28.43 37.79
N LEU A 382 -33.17 -28.99 37.64
CA LEU A 382 -32.26 -28.83 36.49
C LEU A 382 -32.07 -30.18 35.81
N CYS A 383 -32.33 -30.28 34.53
CA CYS A 383 -32.00 -31.45 33.75
C CYS A 383 -30.47 -31.59 33.63
N VAL A 384 -29.94 -32.72 34.15
CA VAL A 384 -28.49 -33.03 34.13
C VAL A 384 -28.16 -34.20 33.19
N SER A 385 -29.13 -34.76 32.51
CA SER A 385 -28.94 -35.78 31.48
C SER A 385 -28.45 -35.18 30.17
N GLU A 386 -27.27 -35.56 29.69
CA GLU A 386 -26.69 -35.06 28.45
C GLU A 386 -27.55 -35.37 27.21
N SER A 387 -28.33 -36.47 27.25
CA SER A 387 -29.26 -36.84 26.21
C SER A 387 -30.63 -36.12 26.31
N GLY A 388 -30.81 -35.35 27.36
CA GLY A 388 -32.10 -34.80 27.76
C GLY A 388 -32.95 -35.80 28.54
N SER A 389 -34.13 -35.37 29.01
CA SER A 389 -35.07 -36.22 29.73
C SER A 389 -36.52 -35.81 29.49
N ALA A 390 -37.40 -36.79 29.33
CA ALA A 390 -38.85 -36.63 29.35
C ALA A 390 -39.46 -37.14 30.67
N SER A 391 -38.63 -37.64 31.59
CA SER A 391 -39.10 -38.14 32.87
C SER A 391 -39.49 -37.03 33.82
N GLU A 392 -40.38 -37.32 34.77
CA GLU A 392 -40.81 -36.39 35.79
C GLU A 392 -39.67 -36.08 36.78
N PRO A 393 -39.42 -34.78 37.11
CA PRO A 393 -38.47 -34.42 38.14
C PRO A 393 -38.90 -34.93 39.51
N ALA A 394 -38.05 -35.79 40.14
CA ALA A 394 -38.31 -36.33 41.44
C ALA A 394 -37.00 -36.62 42.20
N GLU A 395 -37.07 -36.67 43.57
CA GLU A 395 -35.92 -37.10 44.33
C GLU A 395 -35.54 -38.53 43.98
N GLY A 396 -34.25 -38.74 43.66
CA GLY A 396 -33.70 -40.02 43.19
C GLY A 396 -33.73 -40.25 41.69
N ASN A 397 -34.31 -39.34 40.91
CA ASN A 397 -34.21 -39.39 39.45
C ASN A 397 -32.85 -38.84 39.02
N SER A 398 -32.01 -39.67 38.39
CA SER A 398 -30.64 -39.32 38.00
C SER A 398 -30.60 -38.27 36.88
N ASP A 399 -31.68 -38.07 36.16
CA ASP A 399 -31.77 -37.08 35.07
C ASP A 399 -31.98 -35.67 35.58
N TRP A 400 -32.40 -35.53 36.84
CA TRP A 400 -32.77 -34.25 37.43
C TRP A 400 -32.01 -33.93 38.71
N LEU A 401 -31.54 -32.71 38.80
CA LEU A 401 -30.92 -32.14 40.01
C LEU A 401 -31.84 -31.15 40.70
N LEU A 402 -32.25 -31.42 41.92
CA LEU A 402 -33.00 -30.45 42.72
C LEU A 402 -32.09 -29.28 43.10
N GLN A 403 -32.39 -28.08 42.62
CA GLN A 403 -31.67 -26.86 42.93
C GLN A 403 -32.27 -26.07 44.10
N VAL A 404 -33.59 -26.02 44.16
CA VAL A 404 -34.30 -25.36 45.25
C VAL A 404 -35.38 -26.28 45.76
N LYS A 405 -35.35 -26.55 47.04
CA LYS A 405 -36.43 -27.35 47.71
C LYS A 405 -37.73 -26.57 47.84
N PRO A 406 -38.87 -27.28 47.76
CA PRO A 406 -40.15 -26.69 48.12
C PRO A 406 -40.08 -26.05 49.54
N GLY A 407 -40.70 -24.91 49.68
CA GLY A 407 -40.87 -24.33 51.01
C GLY A 407 -41.70 -25.26 51.91
N THR A 408 -41.32 -25.42 53.18
CA THR A 408 -42.17 -26.12 54.16
C THR A 408 -43.30 -25.18 54.56
N ASP A 409 -44.53 -25.72 54.61
CA ASP A 409 -45.64 -24.97 55.13
C ASP A 409 -45.35 -24.39 56.54
N GLY A 410 -45.58 -23.12 56.70
CA GLY A 410 -45.42 -22.52 58.02
C GLY A 410 -46.36 -23.18 59.03
N THR A 411 -45.80 -23.54 60.20
CA THR A 411 -46.63 -24.02 61.30
C THR A 411 -47.64 -22.93 61.66
N ASP A 412 -48.91 -23.26 61.61
CA ASP A 412 -50.01 -22.36 62.03
C ASP A 412 -49.68 -21.74 63.40
N GLY A 413 -49.61 -20.42 63.44
CA GLY A 413 -49.48 -19.68 64.68
C GLY A 413 -50.65 -20.03 65.61
N ARG A 414 -50.37 -20.63 66.71
CA ARG A 414 -51.38 -20.82 67.78
C ARG A 414 -51.76 -19.43 68.24
N SER A 415 -53.07 -19.08 68.08
CA SER A 415 -53.75 -17.98 68.78
C SER A 415 -53.84 -18.23 70.29
#